data_8797660628e60f8f55d58850f7097551
#
_entry.id   8797660628e60f8f55d58850f7097551
#
_cell.length_a   1.000
_cell.length_b   1.000
_cell.length_c   1.000
_cell.angle_alpha   90.00
_cell.angle_beta   90.00
_cell.angle_gamma   90.00
#
_symmetry.space_group_name_H-M   'P 1'
#
loop_
_entity.id
_entity.type
_entity.pdbx_description
1 polymer ?
#
loop_
_entity_poly.entity_id
_entity_poly.type
_entity_poly.pdbx_seq_one_letter_code
_entity_poly.pdbx_strand_id
1 'polypeptide(L)'
;MVNQIVFDIETGPLPAAEILAMLPEFDPAEIRTGNLRDPDKIAAKIAEAKSNHLADFTERAALSPVTGRVLCIGWLAGGAFSYFGNDDEAQLLRDFWPAIEGVELIGFNCIPFDLPFLIRRSWKLGVQVPSHIRHGRYFADTITDLRAEWQLGNREFRGGLDYVAKFLGLGEKNGSGANFATAWETDRKGALNYLENDCRLTAKIAERMGILRDDNF
;
A
#
# COMPACT_ATOMS: atom_id res chain seq x y z
N MET A 1 21.89 -13.01 14.48
CA MET A 1 21.17 -13.02 13.17
C MET A 1 20.17 -11.87 13.24
N VAL A 2 20.00 -11.13 12.16
CA VAL A 2 18.98 -10.06 12.10
C VAL A 2 17.63 -10.74 11.88
N ASN A 3 16.65 -10.46 12.71
CA ASN A 3 15.28 -10.97 12.51
C ASN A 3 14.70 -10.35 11.25
N GLN A 4 14.14 -11.19 10.38
CA GLN A 4 13.43 -10.74 9.17
C GLN A 4 11.93 -10.84 9.40
N ILE A 5 11.19 -9.84 8.97
CA ILE A 5 9.73 -9.89 8.91
C ILE A 5 9.24 -9.49 7.52
N VAL A 6 8.24 -10.19 7.04
CA VAL A 6 7.52 -9.80 5.83
C VAL A 6 6.32 -8.96 6.24
N PHE A 7 6.13 -7.80 5.64
CA PHE A 7 5.03 -6.89 6.00
C PHE A 7 4.31 -6.34 4.77
N ASP A 8 3.08 -5.90 5.00
CA ASP A 8 2.24 -5.20 4.03
C ASP A 8 1.30 -4.25 4.78
N ILE A 9 0.87 -3.15 4.13
CA ILE A 9 -0.09 -2.22 4.72
C ILE A 9 -1.36 -2.15 3.89
N GLU A 10 -2.46 -1.91 4.59
CA GLU A 10 -3.72 -1.61 3.96
C GLU A 10 -4.19 -0.21 4.33
N THR A 11 -4.64 0.50 3.32
CA THR A 11 -5.03 1.90 3.43
C THR A 11 -6.48 2.12 3.05
N GLY A 12 -7.06 3.19 3.55
CA GLY A 12 -8.40 3.62 3.20
C GLY A 12 -8.47 5.14 3.08
N PRO A 13 -9.58 5.68 2.58
CA PRO A 13 -9.78 7.13 2.52
C PRO A 13 -9.86 7.71 3.94
N LEU A 14 -9.52 8.98 4.08
CA LEU A 14 -9.88 9.77 5.26
C LEU A 14 -11.42 9.85 5.39
N PRO A 15 -11.94 10.23 6.57
CA PRO A 15 -13.38 10.47 6.75
C PRO A 15 -13.96 11.39 5.66
N ALA A 16 -15.20 11.12 5.25
CA ALA A 16 -15.84 11.81 4.13
C ALA A 16 -15.81 13.35 4.23
N ALA A 17 -15.94 13.88 5.45
CA ALA A 17 -15.86 15.33 5.68
C ALA A 17 -14.48 15.92 5.34
N GLU A 18 -13.41 15.18 5.66
CA GLU A 18 -12.04 15.60 5.34
C GLU A 18 -11.77 15.48 3.82
N ILE A 19 -12.26 14.41 3.19
CA ILE A 19 -12.17 14.23 1.74
C ILE A 19 -12.87 15.37 1.00
N LEU A 20 -14.09 15.74 1.43
CA LEU A 20 -14.83 16.87 0.84
C LEU A 20 -14.11 18.21 1.00
N ALA A 21 -13.46 18.43 2.14
CA ALA A 21 -12.68 19.64 2.39
C ALA A 21 -11.41 19.74 1.51
N MET A 22 -10.91 18.59 1.02
CA MET A 22 -9.72 18.53 0.15
C MET A 22 -10.07 18.36 -1.32
N LEU A 23 -11.34 18.17 -1.67
CA LEU A 23 -11.76 18.00 -3.06
C LEU A 23 -11.41 19.26 -3.87
N PRO A 24 -10.54 19.13 -4.90
CA PRO A 24 -10.21 20.29 -5.74
C PRO A 24 -11.42 20.73 -6.55
N GLU A 25 -11.44 22.00 -6.91
CA GLU A 25 -12.45 22.50 -7.84
C GLU A 25 -12.33 21.75 -9.19
N PHE A 26 -13.47 21.36 -9.76
CA PHE A 26 -13.48 20.68 -11.04
C PHE A 26 -13.04 21.61 -12.17
N ASP A 27 -11.92 21.29 -12.83
CA ASP A 27 -11.45 22.02 -14.01
C ASP A 27 -11.71 21.21 -15.30
N PRO A 28 -12.64 21.67 -16.17
CA PRO A 28 -12.89 21.03 -17.46
C PRO A 28 -11.65 20.95 -18.37
N ALA A 29 -10.68 21.86 -18.19
CA ALA A 29 -9.48 21.91 -19.02
C ALA A 29 -8.51 20.74 -18.75
N GLU A 30 -8.59 20.10 -17.58
CA GLU A 30 -7.79 18.94 -17.24
C GLU A 30 -8.29 17.64 -17.88
N ILE A 31 -9.51 17.66 -18.44
CA ILE A 31 -10.10 16.45 -19.03
C ILE A 31 -9.45 16.14 -20.39
N ARG A 32 -8.67 15.08 -20.41
CA ARG A 32 -8.03 14.61 -21.65
C ARG A 32 -9.07 14.04 -22.60
N THR A 33 -9.34 14.77 -23.67
CA THR A 33 -10.29 14.35 -24.71
C THR A 33 -9.68 13.43 -25.77
N GLY A 34 -8.34 13.26 -25.75
CA GLY A 34 -7.61 12.43 -26.72
C GLY A 34 -7.80 12.90 -28.14
N ASN A 35 -8.17 11.99 -29.05
CA ASN A 35 -8.42 12.29 -30.47
C ASN A 35 -9.88 12.67 -30.77
N LEU A 36 -10.72 12.93 -29.74
CA LEU A 36 -12.09 13.37 -29.95
C LEU A 36 -12.10 14.76 -30.59
N ARG A 37 -12.82 14.89 -31.73
CA ARG A 37 -12.99 16.17 -32.45
C ARG A 37 -14.45 16.64 -32.46
N ASP A 38 -15.37 15.75 -32.13
CA ASP A 38 -16.82 16.03 -32.07
C ASP A 38 -17.13 16.84 -30.81
N PRO A 39 -17.64 18.07 -30.94
CA PRO A 39 -17.93 18.93 -29.78
C PRO A 39 -18.95 18.32 -28.81
N ASP A 40 -19.97 17.60 -29.32
CA ASP A 40 -21.00 17.00 -28.48
C ASP A 40 -20.44 15.85 -27.64
N LYS A 41 -19.53 15.04 -28.21
CA LYS A 41 -18.83 13.97 -27.49
C LYS A 41 -17.85 14.51 -26.47
N ILE A 42 -17.20 15.64 -26.76
CA ILE A 42 -16.32 16.32 -25.81
C ILE A 42 -17.13 16.83 -24.62
N ALA A 43 -18.26 17.52 -24.91
CA ALA A 43 -19.15 18.05 -23.87
C ALA A 43 -19.72 16.91 -22.97
N ALA A 44 -20.15 15.81 -23.59
CA ALA A 44 -20.65 14.65 -22.85
C ALA A 44 -19.57 14.06 -21.93
N LYS A 45 -18.33 13.91 -22.41
CA LYS A 45 -17.21 13.43 -21.60
C LYS A 45 -16.88 14.33 -20.42
N ILE A 46 -16.90 15.65 -20.61
CA ILE A 46 -16.68 16.60 -19.55
C ILE A 46 -17.81 16.53 -18.51
N ALA A 47 -19.07 16.44 -18.94
CA ALA A 47 -20.22 16.30 -18.06
C ALA A 47 -20.16 15.02 -17.21
N GLU A 48 -19.77 13.89 -17.82
CA GLU A 48 -19.53 12.61 -17.13
C GLU A 48 -18.41 12.74 -16.10
N ALA A 49 -17.25 13.28 -16.48
CA ALA A 49 -16.14 13.50 -15.57
C ALA A 49 -16.53 14.42 -14.39
N LYS A 50 -17.33 15.47 -14.62
CA LYS A 50 -17.84 16.33 -13.56
C LYS A 50 -18.78 15.60 -12.61
N SER A 51 -19.66 14.73 -13.12
CA SER A 51 -20.57 13.93 -12.28
C SER A 51 -19.84 12.92 -11.42
N ASN A 52 -18.70 12.39 -11.89
CA ASN A 52 -17.90 11.38 -11.21
C ASN A 52 -16.77 11.97 -10.35
N HIS A 53 -16.56 13.29 -10.41
CA HIS A 53 -15.38 13.94 -9.81
C HIS A 53 -15.14 13.58 -8.34
N LEU A 54 -16.18 13.62 -7.50
CA LEU A 54 -16.09 13.24 -6.09
C LEU A 54 -15.83 11.75 -5.92
N ALA A 55 -16.52 10.90 -6.70
CA ALA A 55 -16.37 9.45 -6.62
C ALA A 55 -14.94 9.03 -7.01
N ASP A 56 -14.43 9.54 -8.13
CA ASP A 56 -13.07 9.28 -8.62
C ASP A 56 -12.00 9.80 -7.64
N PHE A 57 -12.23 10.95 -7.02
CA PHE A 57 -11.33 11.49 -6.00
C PHE A 57 -11.31 10.60 -4.76
N THR A 58 -12.48 10.16 -4.29
CA THR A 58 -12.61 9.29 -3.12
C THR A 58 -11.99 7.90 -3.36
N GLU A 59 -12.19 7.32 -4.55
CA GLU A 59 -11.59 6.03 -4.91
C GLU A 59 -10.05 6.07 -4.87
N ARG A 60 -9.47 7.18 -5.33
CA ARG A 60 -8.00 7.37 -5.31
C ARG A 60 -7.47 7.82 -3.95
N ALA A 61 -8.33 8.27 -3.07
CA ALA A 61 -7.92 8.84 -1.78
C ALA A 61 -7.11 7.87 -0.93
N ALA A 62 -7.47 6.59 -0.94
CA ALA A 62 -6.74 5.53 -0.22
C ALA A 62 -5.29 5.33 -0.69
N LEU A 63 -4.95 5.76 -1.90
CA LEU A 63 -3.61 5.57 -2.49
C LEU A 63 -2.64 6.73 -2.17
N SER A 64 -3.10 7.77 -1.50
CA SER A 64 -2.29 8.94 -1.16
C SER A 64 -2.26 9.18 0.35
N PRO A 65 -1.10 9.37 0.97
CA PRO A 65 -1.01 9.66 2.41
C PRO A 65 -1.59 11.04 2.78
N VAL A 66 -1.91 11.87 1.80
CA VAL A 66 -2.56 13.18 2.01
C VAL A 66 -4.07 13.03 2.22
N THR A 67 -4.69 12.14 1.46
CA THR A 67 -6.15 11.91 1.44
C THR A 67 -6.56 10.56 2.00
N GLY A 68 -5.60 9.71 2.31
CA GLY A 68 -5.79 8.38 2.90
C GLY A 68 -5.25 8.28 4.32
N ARG A 69 -5.55 7.14 4.95
CA ARG A 69 -5.05 6.73 6.27
C ARG A 69 -4.64 5.27 6.25
N VAL A 70 -3.78 4.87 7.18
CA VAL A 70 -3.45 3.47 7.42
C VAL A 70 -4.57 2.83 8.23
N LEU A 71 -5.13 1.74 7.72
CA LEU A 71 -6.18 0.95 8.39
C LEU A 71 -5.59 -0.22 9.17
N CYS A 72 -4.59 -0.87 8.58
CA CYS A 72 -4.00 -2.08 9.13
C CYS A 72 -2.57 -2.24 8.61
N ILE A 73 -1.70 -2.82 9.44
CA ILE A 73 -0.36 -3.27 9.07
C ILE A 73 -0.27 -4.75 9.45
N GLY A 74 -0.08 -5.61 8.47
CA GLY A 74 0.13 -7.04 8.67
C GLY A 74 1.59 -7.44 8.56
N TRP A 75 2.00 -8.48 9.29
CA TRP A 75 3.34 -9.03 9.13
C TRP A 75 3.39 -10.53 9.44
N LEU A 76 4.39 -11.17 8.87
CA LEU A 76 4.78 -12.53 9.18
C LEU A 76 6.15 -12.54 9.85
N ALA A 77 6.24 -13.25 10.97
CA ALA A 77 7.48 -13.53 11.68
C ALA A 77 7.48 -14.99 12.09
N GLY A 78 8.51 -15.76 11.73
CA GLY A 78 8.57 -17.19 12.02
C GLY A 78 7.35 -17.97 11.51
N GLY A 79 6.80 -17.62 10.35
CA GLY A 79 5.60 -18.24 9.78
C GLY A 79 4.26 -17.84 10.44
N ALA A 80 4.29 -17.14 11.58
CA ALA A 80 3.09 -16.67 12.28
C ALA A 80 2.64 -15.29 11.75
N PHE A 81 1.36 -15.18 11.38
CA PHE A 81 0.76 -13.90 11.01
C PHE A 81 0.30 -13.13 12.23
N SER A 82 0.60 -11.85 12.24
CA SER A 82 0.13 -10.87 13.22
C SER A 82 -0.22 -9.55 12.54
N TYR A 83 -0.94 -8.67 13.22
CA TYR A 83 -1.29 -7.38 12.65
C TYR A 83 -1.47 -6.29 13.72
N PHE A 84 -1.23 -5.05 13.34
CA PHE A 84 -1.74 -3.85 14.01
C PHE A 84 -2.94 -3.31 13.24
N GLY A 85 -4.04 -3.07 13.91
CA GLY A 85 -5.22 -2.44 13.35
C GLY A 85 -5.94 -1.68 14.46
N ASN A 86 -6.13 -0.38 14.28
CA ASN A 86 -6.76 0.50 15.24
C ASN A 86 -7.50 1.62 14.50
N ASP A 87 -8.66 2.02 15.01
CA ASP A 87 -9.38 3.17 14.48
C ASP A 87 -8.65 4.50 14.76
N ASP A 88 -7.85 4.55 15.83
CA ASP A 88 -6.84 5.60 16.05
C ASP A 88 -5.54 5.27 15.29
N GLU A 89 -5.40 5.86 14.11
CA GLU A 89 -4.22 5.71 13.26
C GLU A 89 -2.91 6.13 13.96
N ALA A 90 -2.96 7.17 14.80
CA ALA A 90 -1.78 7.63 15.52
C ALA A 90 -1.31 6.58 16.54
N GLN A 91 -2.25 5.90 17.22
CA GLN A 91 -1.93 4.80 18.12
C GLN A 91 -1.36 3.60 17.36
N LEU A 92 -1.97 3.21 16.21
CA LEU A 92 -1.48 2.15 15.35
C LEU A 92 -0.01 2.39 14.95
N LEU A 93 0.32 3.61 14.54
CA LEU A 93 1.70 3.96 14.15
C LEU A 93 2.66 4.01 15.34
N ARG A 94 2.20 4.46 16.54
CA ARG A 94 3.01 4.39 17.76
C ARG A 94 3.33 2.97 18.19
N ASP A 95 2.43 2.03 17.94
CA ASP A 95 2.62 0.61 18.26
C ASP A 95 3.53 -0.09 17.22
N PHE A 96 3.41 0.30 15.96
CA PHE A 96 4.17 -0.31 14.86
C PHE A 96 5.68 0.01 14.93
N TRP A 97 6.06 1.28 15.05
CA TRP A 97 7.46 1.67 14.93
C TRP A 97 8.42 1.00 15.92
N PRO A 98 8.07 0.85 17.21
CA PRO A 98 8.92 0.12 18.15
C PRO A 98 9.01 -1.38 17.85
N ALA A 99 7.96 -1.97 17.27
CA ALA A 99 7.93 -3.41 16.99
C ALA A 99 8.90 -3.83 15.88
N ILE A 100 9.34 -2.90 15.04
CA ILE A 100 10.30 -3.17 13.95
C ILE A 100 11.73 -2.76 14.27
N GLU A 101 12.03 -2.40 15.52
CA GLU A 101 13.38 -2.01 15.90
C GLU A 101 14.34 -3.21 15.81
N GLY A 102 15.44 -3.03 15.06
CA GLY A 102 16.43 -4.09 14.85
C GLY A 102 15.98 -5.23 13.92
N VAL A 103 14.91 -5.04 13.17
CA VAL A 103 14.34 -6.02 12.24
C VAL A 103 14.62 -5.60 10.79
N GLU A 104 14.89 -6.55 9.92
CA GLU A 104 14.91 -6.36 8.47
C GLU A 104 13.47 -6.48 7.92
N LEU A 105 13.00 -5.44 7.25
CA LEU A 105 11.68 -5.40 6.64
C LEU A 105 11.74 -5.91 5.20
N ILE A 106 10.89 -6.87 4.87
CA ILE A 106 10.70 -7.37 3.51
C ILE A 106 9.27 -7.04 3.08
N GLY A 107 9.12 -6.39 1.93
CA GLY A 107 7.81 -6.07 1.38
C GLY A 107 7.78 -6.15 -0.14
N PHE A 108 6.61 -6.06 -0.73
CA PHE A 108 6.44 -6.01 -2.19
C PHE A 108 5.98 -4.61 -2.61
N ASN A 109 6.81 -3.86 -3.31
CA ASN A 109 6.58 -2.46 -3.66
C ASN A 109 6.55 -1.50 -2.44
N CYS A 110 7.18 -1.91 -1.35
CA CYS A 110 7.10 -1.20 -0.07
C CYS A 110 7.93 0.10 -0.04
N ILE A 111 9.01 0.19 -0.80
CA ILE A 111 9.83 1.39 -0.89
C ILE A 111 9.11 2.56 -1.56
N PRO A 112 8.39 2.42 -2.69
CA PRO A 112 7.66 3.54 -3.27
C PRO A 112 6.28 3.79 -2.65
N PHE A 113 5.68 2.85 -1.93
CA PHE A 113 4.32 2.98 -1.41
C PHE A 113 4.23 2.90 0.11
N ASP A 114 4.42 1.73 0.72
CA ASP A 114 4.14 1.47 2.14
C ASP A 114 4.92 2.38 3.08
N LEU A 115 6.23 2.38 2.95
CA LEU A 115 7.10 3.17 3.81
C LEU A 115 6.87 4.68 3.68
N PRO A 116 6.84 5.26 2.48
CA PRO A 116 6.48 6.68 2.33
C PRO A 116 5.10 7.02 2.86
N PHE A 117 4.14 6.11 2.79
CA PHE A 117 2.81 6.30 3.34
C PHE A 117 2.85 6.35 4.87
N LEU A 118 3.43 5.32 5.52
CA LEU A 118 3.62 5.25 6.96
C LEU A 118 4.36 6.46 7.52
N ILE A 119 5.47 6.86 6.89
CA ILE A 119 6.29 7.99 7.31
C ILE A 119 5.51 9.31 7.23
N ARG A 120 4.83 9.59 6.11
CA ARG A 120 4.09 10.84 5.93
C ARG A 120 2.88 10.92 6.86
N ARG A 121 2.19 9.80 7.10
CA ARG A 121 1.09 9.73 8.08
C ARG A 121 1.63 9.96 9.49
N SER A 122 2.77 9.36 9.84
CA SER A 122 3.41 9.60 11.12
C SER A 122 3.74 11.08 11.34
N TRP A 123 4.34 11.75 10.35
CA TRP A 123 4.61 13.18 10.42
C TRP A 123 3.32 14.01 10.57
N LYS A 124 2.29 13.70 9.81
CA LYS A 124 0.98 14.36 9.89
C LYS A 124 0.38 14.26 11.30
N LEU A 125 0.55 13.11 11.95
CA LEU A 125 -0.05 12.78 13.23
C LEU A 125 0.88 13.05 14.45
N GLY A 126 2.08 13.62 14.20
CA GLY A 126 3.05 13.89 15.26
C GLY A 126 3.65 12.63 15.89
N VAL A 127 3.65 11.50 15.17
CA VAL A 127 4.27 10.25 15.59
C VAL A 127 5.73 10.23 15.16
N GLN A 128 6.62 9.88 16.07
CA GLN A 128 8.06 9.83 15.78
C GLN A 128 8.40 8.61 14.94
N VAL A 129 9.03 8.84 13.78
CA VAL A 129 9.62 7.79 12.94
C VAL A 129 11.02 7.48 13.44
N PRO A 130 11.39 6.20 13.64
CA PRO A 130 12.73 5.83 14.07
C PRO A 130 13.82 6.31 13.12
N SER A 131 14.94 6.78 13.67
CA SER A 131 16.03 7.36 12.86
C SER A 131 16.77 6.35 11.97
N HIS A 132 16.66 5.05 12.25
CA HIS A 132 17.22 3.98 11.44
C HIS A 132 16.37 3.70 10.18
N ILE A 133 15.09 4.09 10.17
CA ILE A 133 14.25 4.07 8.98
C ILE A 133 14.66 5.24 8.09
N ARG A 134 15.73 5.06 7.36
CA ARG A 134 16.21 6.05 6.41
C ARG A 134 15.44 5.92 5.10
N HIS A 135 15.00 7.05 4.60
CA HIS A 135 14.23 7.16 3.36
C HIS A 135 14.95 8.13 2.43
N GLY A 136 14.91 7.83 1.16
CA GLY A 136 15.58 8.62 0.13
C GLY A 136 16.32 7.74 -0.87
N ARG A 137 17.29 8.32 -1.55
CA ARG A 137 17.99 7.63 -2.64
C ARG A 137 18.79 6.40 -2.19
N TYR A 138 19.18 6.38 -0.91
CA TYR A 138 19.95 5.30 -0.30
C TYR A 138 19.17 4.78 0.91
N PHE A 139 18.30 3.78 0.67
CA PHE A 139 17.62 3.08 1.74
C PHE A 139 18.63 2.28 2.57
N ALA A 140 18.32 2.12 3.85
CA ALA A 140 19.13 1.31 4.74
C ALA A 140 19.10 -0.17 4.30
N ASP A 141 20.17 -0.91 4.61
CA ASP A 141 20.29 -2.35 4.39
C ASP A 141 19.24 -3.19 5.20
N THR A 142 18.31 -2.51 5.87
CA THR A 142 17.25 -3.10 6.70
C THR A 142 15.89 -3.19 5.99
N ILE A 143 15.83 -2.82 4.70
CA ILE A 143 14.56 -2.83 3.95
C ILE A 143 14.80 -3.46 2.58
N THR A 144 14.11 -4.53 2.30
CA THR A 144 14.15 -5.23 1.01
C THR A 144 12.80 -5.13 0.30
N ASP A 145 12.79 -4.55 -0.90
CA ASP A 145 11.61 -4.45 -1.77
C ASP A 145 11.68 -5.51 -2.88
N LEU A 146 10.86 -6.55 -2.77
CA LEU A 146 10.88 -7.67 -3.71
C LEU A 146 10.50 -7.27 -5.14
N ARG A 147 9.74 -6.18 -5.33
CA ARG A 147 9.46 -5.67 -6.67
C ARG A 147 10.71 -5.06 -7.29
N ALA A 148 11.52 -4.36 -6.52
CA ALA A 148 12.79 -3.81 -7.00
C ALA A 148 13.77 -4.94 -7.35
N GLU A 149 13.85 -5.97 -6.51
CA GLU A 149 14.65 -7.18 -6.77
C GLU A 149 14.17 -7.90 -8.04
N TRP A 150 12.85 -8.08 -8.19
CA TRP A 150 12.24 -8.68 -9.40
C TRP A 150 12.58 -7.91 -10.67
N GLN A 151 12.65 -6.60 -10.61
CA GLN A 151 12.93 -5.73 -11.75
C GLN A 151 14.39 -5.82 -12.23
N LEU A 152 15.33 -6.27 -11.41
CA LEU A 152 16.75 -6.39 -11.76
C LEU A 152 17.32 -5.12 -12.42
N GLY A 153 16.88 -3.94 -11.95
CA GLY A 153 17.25 -2.64 -12.51
C GLY A 153 16.44 -2.19 -13.75
N ASN A 154 15.63 -3.05 -14.34
CA ASN A 154 14.75 -2.68 -15.46
C ASN A 154 13.39 -2.17 -14.95
N ARG A 155 13.28 -0.86 -14.75
CA ARG A 155 12.06 -0.21 -14.25
C ARG A 155 10.84 -0.30 -15.17
N GLU A 156 11.04 -0.66 -16.43
CA GLU A 156 9.94 -0.89 -17.39
C GLU A 156 9.30 -2.26 -17.18
N PHE A 157 10.02 -3.18 -16.55
CA PHE A 157 9.50 -4.50 -16.24
C PHE A 157 8.42 -4.39 -15.15
N ARG A 158 7.17 -4.49 -15.57
CA ARG A 158 6.00 -4.34 -14.70
C ARG A 158 5.56 -5.69 -14.18
N GLY A 159 5.03 -5.72 -12.98
CA GLY A 159 4.42 -6.87 -12.34
C GLY A 159 4.00 -6.51 -10.92
N GLY A 160 2.74 -6.75 -10.58
CA GLY A 160 2.25 -6.70 -9.20
C GLY A 160 2.50 -8.02 -8.48
N LEU A 161 2.22 -8.06 -7.18
CA LEU A 161 2.37 -9.24 -6.33
C LEU A 161 1.72 -10.49 -6.95
N ASP A 162 0.47 -10.38 -7.40
CA ASP A 162 -0.28 -11.48 -8.01
C ASP A 162 0.39 -12.01 -9.29
N TYR A 163 0.89 -11.09 -10.13
CA TYR A 163 1.59 -11.48 -11.36
C TYR A 163 2.85 -12.28 -11.08
N VAL A 164 3.67 -11.81 -10.15
CA VAL A 164 4.95 -12.47 -9.79
C VAL A 164 4.68 -13.80 -9.11
N ALA A 165 3.72 -13.85 -8.17
CA ALA A 165 3.32 -15.09 -7.50
C ALA A 165 2.85 -16.16 -8.49
N LYS A 166 1.98 -15.80 -9.44
CA LYS A 166 1.50 -16.70 -10.50
C LYS A 166 2.62 -17.17 -11.42
N PHE A 167 3.47 -16.26 -11.86
CA PHE A 167 4.63 -16.62 -12.71
C PHE A 167 5.56 -17.64 -12.03
N LEU A 168 5.78 -17.49 -10.72
CA LEU A 168 6.61 -18.40 -9.94
C LEU A 168 5.89 -19.67 -9.48
N GLY A 169 4.57 -19.80 -9.74
CA GLY A 169 3.75 -20.94 -9.32
C GLY A 169 3.54 -21.03 -7.81
N LEU A 170 3.52 -19.88 -7.10
CA LEU A 170 3.43 -19.79 -5.65
C LEU A 170 2.02 -19.56 -5.11
N GLY A 171 1.05 -19.30 -5.99
CA GLY A 171 -0.34 -19.02 -5.67
C GLY A 171 -0.85 -17.74 -6.33
N GLU A 172 -1.96 -17.22 -5.82
CA GLU A 172 -2.61 -16.01 -6.32
C GLU A 172 -3.25 -15.21 -5.19
N LYS A 173 -3.53 -13.93 -5.46
CA LYS A 173 -4.28 -13.07 -4.52
C LYS A 173 -5.74 -13.56 -4.42
N ASN A 174 -6.29 -13.48 -3.22
CA ASN A 174 -7.68 -13.85 -2.94
C ASN A 174 -8.66 -12.66 -2.97
N GLY A 175 -8.21 -11.48 -3.45
CA GLY A 175 -9.03 -10.28 -3.51
C GLY A 175 -8.33 -9.10 -4.17
N SER A 176 -8.83 -7.90 -3.90
CA SER A 176 -8.30 -6.63 -4.39
C SER A 176 -8.25 -5.60 -3.26
N GLY A 177 -7.13 -4.89 -3.14
CA GLY A 177 -6.95 -3.79 -2.18
C GLY A 177 -7.97 -2.66 -2.33
N ALA A 178 -8.55 -2.47 -3.53
CA ALA A 178 -9.60 -1.47 -3.76
C ALA A 178 -10.84 -1.68 -2.86
N ASN A 179 -11.13 -2.90 -2.46
CA ASN A 179 -12.28 -3.25 -1.62
C ASN A 179 -11.92 -3.32 -0.12
N PHE A 180 -10.64 -3.16 0.23
CA PHE A 180 -10.19 -3.40 1.60
C PHE A 180 -10.86 -2.49 2.63
N ALA A 181 -10.94 -1.19 2.36
CA ALA A 181 -11.56 -0.24 3.29
C ALA A 181 -13.01 -0.61 3.62
N THR A 182 -13.80 -1.00 2.63
CA THR A 182 -15.18 -1.47 2.83
C THR A 182 -15.22 -2.79 3.61
N ALA A 183 -14.37 -3.75 3.25
CA ALA A 183 -14.28 -5.03 3.96
C ALA A 183 -13.79 -4.84 5.41
N TRP A 184 -12.88 -3.90 5.65
CA TRP A 184 -12.40 -3.57 7.00
C TRP A 184 -13.52 -3.13 7.94
N GLU A 185 -14.54 -2.45 7.43
CA GLU A 185 -15.71 -2.01 8.19
C GLU A 185 -16.80 -3.07 8.30
N THR A 186 -17.02 -3.87 7.25
CA THR A 186 -18.17 -4.76 7.13
C THR A 186 -17.85 -6.25 7.33
N ASP A 187 -16.63 -6.68 7.00
CA ASP A 187 -16.14 -8.06 7.14
C ASP A 187 -14.66 -8.06 7.54
N ARG A 188 -14.40 -7.69 8.79
CA ARG A 188 -13.04 -7.63 9.37
C ARG A 188 -12.23 -8.92 9.18
N LYS A 189 -12.90 -10.07 9.26
CA LYS A 189 -12.26 -11.37 9.09
C LYS A 189 -11.81 -11.59 7.64
N GLY A 190 -12.66 -11.26 6.68
CA GLY A 190 -12.31 -11.31 5.26
C GLY A 190 -11.19 -10.37 4.90
N ALA A 191 -11.21 -9.13 5.44
CA ALA A 191 -10.14 -8.17 5.28
C ALA A 191 -8.78 -8.68 5.81
N LEU A 192 -8.77 -9.26 7.02
CA LEU A 192 -7.56 -9.86 7.59
C LEU A 192 -7.06 -11.07 6.81
N ASN A 193 -7.95 -11.92 6.31
CA ASN A 193 -7.57 -13.04 5.45
C ASN A 193 -6.92 -12.57 4.13
N TYR A 194 -7.38 -11.45 3.59
CA TYR A 194 -6.79 -10.83 2.41
C TYR A 194 -5.35 -10.35 2.71
N LEU A 195 -5.17 -9.56 3.76
CA LEU A 195 -3.86 -9.04 4.18
C LEU A 195 -2.87 -10.17 4.52
N GLU A 196 -3.35 -11.20 5.25
CA GLU A 196 -2.54 -12.39 5.52
C GLU A 196 -2.09 -13.10 4.24
N ASN A 197 -2.99 -13.24 3.26
CA ASN A 197 -2.64 -13.86 1.97
C ASN A 197 -1.56 -13.05 1.24
N ASP A 198 -1.64 -11.72 1.22
CA ASP A 198 -0.64 -10.87 0.60
C ASP A 198 0.73 -10.98 1.29
N CYS A 199 0.77 -10.98 2.63
CA CYS A 199 1.98 -11.26 3.39
C CYS A 199 2.56 -12.65 3.08
N ARG A 200 1.74 -13.70 3.01
CA ARG A 200 2.18 -15.06 2.70
C ARG A 200 2.70 -15.23 1.27
N LEU A 201 2.07 -14.57 0.29
CA LEU A 201 2.59 -14.56 -1.08
C LEU A 201 3.93 -13.84 -1.16
N THR A 202 4.06 -12.71 -0.46
CA THR A 202 5.31 -11.95 -0.36
C THR A 202 6.42 -12.80 0.28
N ALA A 203 6.13 -13.52 1.36
CA ALA A 203 7.07 -14.44 2.00
C ALA A 203 7.55 -15.56 1.04
N LYS A 204 6.61 -16.23 0.36
CA LYS A 204 6.94 -17.28 -0.62
C LYS A 204 7.81 -16.76 -1.78
N ILE A 205 7.58 -15.53 -2.22
CA ILE A 205 8.42 -14.89 -3.24
C ILE A 205 9.82 -14.63 -2.68
N ALA A 206 9.92 -14.10 -1.45
CA ALA A 206 11.19 -13.84 -0.79
C ALA A 206 12.01 -15.13 -0.59
N GLU A 207 11.37 -16.22 -0.18
CA GLU A 207 11.99 -17.58 -0.09
C GLU A 207 12.49 -18.05 -1.47
N ARG A 208 11.64 -17.94 -2.49
CA ARG A 208 11.99 -18.36 -3.86
C ARG A 208 13.15 -17.56 -4.43
N MET A 209 13.30 -16.30 -4.04
CA MET A 209 14.42 -15.42 -4.42
C MET A 209 15.66 -15.63 -3.55
N GLY A 210 15.61 -16.45 -2.48
CA GLY A 210 16.71 -16.67 -1.53
C GLY A 210 16.99 -15.46 -0.64
N ILE A 211 16.00 -14.56 -0.47
CA ILE A 211 16.09 -13.35 0.35
C ILE A 211 15.67 -13.64 1.79
N LEU A 212 14.59 -14.40 1.96
CA LEU A 212 14.14 -14.85 3.27
C LEU A 212 15.00 -16.05 3.69
N ARG A 213 15.55 -15.99 4.91
CA ARG A 213 16.46 -17.04 5.41
C ARG A 213 15.67 -18.08 6.18
N ASP A 214 15.97 -19.36 5.93
CA ASP A 214 15.29 -20.54 6.52
C ASP A 214 15.23 -20.51 8.05
N ASP A 215 16.19 -19.84 8.71
CA ASP A 215 16.28 -19.75 10.17
C ASP A 215 15.22 -18.85 10.81
N ASN A 216 14.40 -18.16 10.00
CA ASN A 216 13.41 -17.17 10.46
C ASN A 216 11.95 -17.58 10.19
N PHE A 217 11.71 -18.76 9.57
CA PHE A 217 10.34 -19.24 9.21
C PHE A 217 10.16 -20.73 9.50
#